data_a25984bedb0629e93661ea0d9333f941
#
_entry.id   a25984bedb0629e93661ea0d9333f941
#
_cell.length_a   1.000
_cell.length_b   1.000
_cell.length_c   1.000
_cell.angle_alpha   90.00
_cell.angle_beta   90.00
_cell.angle_gamma   90.00
#
_symmetry.space_group_name_H-M   'P 1'
#
loop_
_entity.id
_entity.type
_entity.pdbx_description
1 polymer ?
#
loop_
_entity_poly.entity_id
_entity_poly.type
_entity_poly.pdbx_seq_one_letter_code
_entity_poly.pdbx_strand_id
1 'polypeptide(L)'
;AKGRGGDHSELGAHDVRSFCRQHGIDREDAKLIAFLVAEHLTMSRLAQKADLSDPDVIADFARRVGNERHLTALYLLTVADIRGTSPKVWNAWKGKLLEDLYRYTLRVLGGRAPDPGAVIEGRKREALQMLALHALPHNAHKALWDTLDVSYFMRHQADEIAWHTRVLTRELAKAERDPQRCIVRARLSPEGEGLQVLVYAPDQNDLFARICGYFD
;
A
#
# COMPACT_ATOMS: atom_id res chain seq x y z
N ALA A 1 23.57 -14.21 -14.28
CA ALA A 1 23.38 -15.04 -13.08
C ALA A 1 22.34 -16.19 -13.30
N LYS A 2 21.34 -15.98 -14.16
CA LYS A 2 20.35 -17.03 -14.48
C LYS A 2 21.04 -18.29 -15.04
N GLY A 3 20.67 -19.48 -14.54
CA GLY A 3 21.20 -20.76 -15.01
C GLY A 3 22.47 -21.29 -14.31
N ARG A 4 23.07 -20.52 -13.37
CA ARG A 4 24.28 -20.95 -12.62
C ARG A 4 23.98 -21.69 -11.30
N GLY A 5 22.71 -21.89 -10.96
CA GLY A 5 22.27 -22.41 -9.65
C GLY A 5 22.39 -21.40 -8.52
N GLY A 6 21.53 -21.46 -7.50
CA GLY A 6 21.48 -20.49 -6.42
C GLY A 6 20.66 -19.23 -6.72
N ASP A 7 20.64 -18.29 -5.77
CA ASP A 7 19.90 -17.03 -5.93
C ASP A 7 20.62 -16.12 -6.95
N HIS A 8 19.92 -15.81 -8.04
CA HIS A 8 20.45 -14.97 -9.11
C HIS A 8 20.74 -13.52 -8.68
N SER A 9 20.06 -13.03 -7.64
CA SER A 9 20.27 -11.69 -7.09
C SER A 9 21.60 -11.62 -6.34
N GLU A 10 21.90 -12.63 -5.51
CA GLU A 10 23.17 -12.72 -4.79
C GLU A 10 24.34 -12.91 -5.72
N LEU A 11 24.22 -13.84 -6.67
CA LEU A 11 25.25 -14.08 -7.71
C LEU A 11 25.48 -12.83 -8.55
N GLY A 12 24.41 -12.15 -8.94
CA GLY A 12 24.48 -10.90 -9.69
C GLY A 12 25.16 -9.78 -8.92
N ALA A 13 24.89 -9.63 -7.64
CA ALA A 13 25.56 -8.65 -6.79
C ALA A 13 27.05 -8.90 -6.64
N HIS A 14 27.48 -10.16 -6.61
CA HIS A 14 28.90 -10.51 -6.62
C HIS A 14 29.58 -10.13 -7.96
N ASP A 15 28.95 -10.49 -9.09
CA ASP A 15 29.47 -10.17 -10.43
C ASP A 15 29.60 -8.67 -10.64
N VAL A 16 28.60 -7.90 -10.21
CA VAL A 16 28.60 -6.43 -10.30
C VAL A 16 29.76 -5.79 -9.55
N ARG A 17 30.11 -6.28 -8.37
CA ARG A 17 31.26 -5.75 -7.63
C ARG A 17 32.58 -5.92 -8.41
N SER A 18 32.72 -7.05 -9.11
CA SER A 18 33.89 -7.27 -9.98
C SER A 18 33.86 -6.33 -11.18
N PHE A 19 32.72 -6.20 -11.84
CA PHE A 19 32.51 -5.27 -12.95
C PHE A 19 32.83 -3.82 -12.57
N CYS A 20 32.29 -3.34 -11.44
CA CYS A 20 32.53 -1.98 -10.97
C CYS A 20 34.02 -1.69 -10.75
N ARG A 21 34.77 -2.64 -10.18
CA ARG A 21 36.22 -2.50 -9.99
C ARG A 21 36.96 -2.41 -11.33
N GLN A 22 36.59 -3.24 -12.31
CA GLN A 22 37.23 -3.27 -13.63
C GLN A 22 36.98 -1.99 -14.42
N HIS A 23 35.83 -1.34 -14.20
CA HIS A 23 35.43 -0.13 -14.93
C HIS A 23 35.64 1.17 -14.14
N GLY A 24 36.36 1.12 -13.01
CA GLY A 24 36.74 2.34 -12.27
C GLY A 24 35.53 3.05 -11.64
N ILE A 25 34.42 2.36 -11.42
CA ILE A 25 33.27 2.92 -10.73
C ILE A 25 33.62 3.17 -9.26
N ASP A 26 33.32 4.36 -8.77
CA ASP A 26 33.63 4.70 -7.38
C ASP A 26 32.97 3.78 -6.37
N ARG A 27 33.49 3.77 -5.13
CA ARG A 27 33.10 2.81 -4.11
C ARG A 27 31.65 2.96 -3.68
N GLU A 28 31.13 4.18 -3.63
CA GLU A 28 29.75 4.43 -3.16
C GLU A 28 28.75 4.05 -4.24
N ASP A 29 29.03 4.36 -5.50
CA ASP A 29 28.20 3.93 -6.62
C ASP A 29 28.24 2.40 -6.80
N ALA A 30 29.40 1.78 -6.63
CA ALA A 30 29.52 0.32 -6.66
C ALA A 30 28.72 -0.38 -5.56
N LYS A 31 28.63 0.20 -4.35
CA LYS A 31 27.76 -0.29 -3.28
C LYS A 31 26.28 -0.15 -3.65
N LEU A 32 25.89 1.00 -4.18
CA LEU A 32 24.51 1.22 -4.62
C LEU A 32 24.12 0.22 -5.70
N ILE A 33 24.94 0.04 -6.73
CA ILE A 33 24.63 -0.88 -7.83
C ILE A 33 24.52 -2.33 -7.31
N ALA A 34 25.45 -2.76 -6.44
CA ALA A 34 25.41 -4.08 -5.85
C ALA A 34 24.14 -4.29 -4.97
N PHE A 35 23.76 -3.27 -4.21
CA PHE A 35 22.50 -3.26 -3.43
C PHE A 35 21.28 -3.38 -4.36
N LEU A 36 21.22 -2.60 -5.42
CA LEU A 36 20.10 -2.64 -6.37
C LEU A 36 19.95 -4.01 -7.02
N VAL A 37 21.06 -4.66 -7.40
CA VAL A 37 21.02 -6.00 -7.97
C VAL A 37 20.56 -7.03 -6.94
N ALA A 38 21.01 -6.93 -5.69
CA ALA A 38 20.60 -7.83 -4.62
C ALA A 38 19.11 -7.69 -4.28
N GLU A 39 18.60 -6.45 -4.27
CA GLU A 39 17.29 -6.12 -3.73
C GLU A 39 16.21 -5.84 -4.79
N HIS A 40 16.51 -6.00 -6.10
CA HIS A 40 15.60 -5.59 -7.19
C HIS A 40 14.17 -6.17 -7.11
N LEU A 41 13.99 -7.35 -6.50
CA LEU A 41 12.68 -7.98 -6.30
C LEU A 41 12.02 -7.65 -4.95
N THR A 42 12.80 -7.09 -4.00
CA THR A 42 12.34 -6.95 -2.62
C THR A 42 11.21 -5.96 -2.49
N MET A 43 11.33 -4.79 -3.10
CA MET A 43 10.31 -3.75 -3.00
C MET A 43 8.98 -4.18 -3.65
N SER A 44 9.03 -4.80 -4.83
CA SER A 44 7.84 -5.34 -5.50
C SER A 44 7.15 -6.43 -4.69
N ARG A 45 7.93 -7.34 -4.09
CA ARG A 45 7.41 -8.42 -3.26
C ARG A 45 6.74 -7.88 -1.99
N LEU A 46 7.40 -6.94 -1.32
CA LEU A 46 6.90 -6.35 -0.08
C LEU A 46 5.61 -5.58 -0.34
N ALA A 47 5.58 -4.71 -1.35
CA ALA A 47 4.40 -3.91 -1.69
C ALA A 47 3.16 -4.76 -2.00
N GLN A 48 3.33 -5.96 -2.58
CA GLN A 48 2.21 -6.81 -2.99
C GLN A 48 1.79 -7.85 -1.94
N LYS A 49 2.66 -8.21 -0.99
CA LYS A 49 2.45 -9.34 -0.08
C LYS A 49 2.43 -8.99 1.39
N ALA A 50 2.94 -7.83 1.79
CA ALA A 50 3.00 -7.42 3.18
C ALA A 50 1.90 -6.43 3.52
N ASP A 51 1.53 -6.39 4.80
CA ASP A 51 0.65 -5.34 5.32
C ASP A 51 1.46 -4.05 5.52
N LEU A 52 1.30 -3.11 4.61
CA LEU A 52 1.98 -1.81 4.68
C LEU A 52 1.43 -0.89 5.79
N SER A 53 0.36 -1.28 6.46
CA SER A 53 -0.15 -0.58 7.64
C SER A 53 0.58 -1.00 8.93
N ASP A 54 1.35 -2.08 8.88
CA ASP A 54 2.19 -2.54 9.98
C ASP A 54 3.49 -1.71 10.06
N PRO A 55 3.69 -0.93 11.14
CA PRO A 55 4.89 -0.11 11.32
C PRO A 55 6.19 -0.93 11.35
N ASP A 56 6.15 -2.17 11.86
CA ASP A 56 7.33 -3.01 11.95
C ASP A 56 7.81 -3.46 10.57
N VAL A 57 6.89 -3.75 9.66
CA VAL A 57 7.20 -4.05 8.25
C VAL A 57 7.94 -2.89 7.58
N ILE A 58 7.48 -1.67 7.81
CA ILE A 58 8.11 -0.46 7.23
C ILE A 58 9.46 -0.19 7.89
N ALA A 59 9.57 -0.36 9.22
CA ALA A 59 10.82 -0.17 9.94
C ALA A 59 11.89 -1.19 9.51
N ASP A 60 11.52 -2.45 9.31
CA ASP A 60 12.42 -3.50 8.83
C ASP A 60 12.90 -3.21 7.41
N PHE A 61 12.01 -2.78 6.54
CA PHE A 61 12.38 -2.39 5.19
C PHE A 61 13.28 -1.14 5.18
N ALA A 62 13.00 -0.13 6.02
CA ALA A 62 13.85 1.05 6.17
C ALA A 62 15.26 0.68 6.64
N ARG A 63 15.39 -0.22 7.62
CA ARG A 63 16.71 -0.74 8.08
C ARG A 63 17.45 -1.46 6.96
N ARG A 64 16.76 -2.25 6.16
CA ARG A 64 17.34 -2.97 5.02
C ARG A 64 17.84 -2.05 3.93
N VAL A 65 17.09 -1.00 3.61
CA VAL A 65 17.44 0.01 2.60
C VAL A 65 18.54 0.96 3.09
N GLY A 66 18.48 1.37 4.34
CA GLY A 66 19.50 2.11 5.07
C GLY A 66 19.54 3.63 4.84
N ASN A 67 19.20 4.12 3.65
CA ASN A 67 19.18 5.55 3.34
C ASN A 67 18.27 5.92 2.17
N GLU A 68 17.97 7.22 2.04
CA GLU A 68 17.06 7.77 1.01
C GLU A 68 17.57 7.51 -0.42
N ARG A 69 18.89 7.60 -0.65
CA ARG A 69 19.49 7.37 -1.98
C ARG A 69 19.22 5.93 -2.46
N HIS A 70 19.42 4.95 -1.59
CA HIS A 70 19.12 3.54 -1.88
C HIS A 70 17.63 3.32 -2.11
N LEU A 71 16.78 3.92 -1.26
CA LEU A 71 15.33 3.81 -1.39
C LEU A 71 14.84 4.36 -2.73
N THR A 72 15.25 5.57 -3.08
CA THR A 72 14.83 6.23 -4.33
C THR A 72 15.30 5.45 -5.55
N ALA A 73 16.55 5.01 -5.55
CA ALA A 73 17.11 4.23 -6.66
C ALA A 73 16.38 2.87 -6.80
N LEU A 74 16.08 2.19 -5.68
CA LEU A 74 15.34 0.93 -5.68
C LEU A 74 13.90 1.11 -6.18
N TYR A 75 13.22 2.19 -5.77
CA TYR A 75 11.89 2.52 -6.25
C TYR A 75 11.87 2.71 -7.77
N LEU A 76 12.77 3.54 -8.30
CA LEU A 76 12.89 3.81 -9.73
C LEU A 76 13.21 2.53 -10.52
N LEU A 77 14.15 1.72 -10.03
CA LEU A 77 14.49 0.43 -10.64
C LEU A 77 13.28 -0.52 -10.66
N THR A 78 12.56 -0.62 -9.54
CA THR A 78 11.39 -1.51 -9.44
C THR A 78 10.28 -1.09 -10.41
N VAL A 79 9.99 0.22 -10.52
CA VAL A 79 9.01 0.74 -11.49
C VAL A 79 9.45 0.45 -12.91
N ALA A 80 10.73 0.70 -13.23
CA ALA A 80 11.28 0.45 -14.57
C ALA A 80 11.24 -1.04 -14.94
N ASP A 81 11.61 -1.92 -14.02
CA ASP A 81 11.62 -3.38 -14.23
C ASP A 81 10.21 -3.92 -14.49
N ILE A 82 9.23 -3.53 -13.66
CA ILE A 82 7.83 -3.98 -13.84
C ILE A 82 7.27 -3.48 -15.18
N ARG A 83 7.47 -2.19 -15.50
CA ARG A 83 6.98 -1.61 -16.76
C ARG A 83 7.69 -2.16 -17.99
N GLY A 84 9.00 -2.46 -17.87
CA GLY A 84 9.80 -3.04 -18.94
C GLY A 84 9.53 -4.51 -19.19
N THR A 85 9.07 -5.26 -18.18
CA THR A 85 8.78 -6.69 -18.31
C THR A 85 7.55 -6.93 -19.17
N SER A 86 6.46 -6.24 -18.93
CA SER A 86 5.25 -6.29 -19.76
C SER A 86 4.31 -5.13 -19.45
N PRO A 87 3.75 -4.45 -20.46
CA PRO A 87 2.74 -3.42 -20.24
C PRO A 87 1.52 -3.90 -19.46
N LYS A 88 1.19 -5.20 -19.54
CA LYS A 88 0.06 -5.82 -18.85
C LYS A 88 0.29 -6.07 -17.36
N VAL A 89 1.55 -6.03 -16.92
CA VAL A 89 1.91 -6.29 -15.51
C VAL A 89 1.78 -5.04 -14.65
N TRP A 90 1.91 -3.85 -15.26
CA TRP A 90 1.73 -2.58 -14.57
C TRP A 90 0.25 -2.17 -14.56
N ASN A 91 -0.24 -1.74 -13.41
CA ASN A 91 -1.53 -1.08 -13.25
C ASN A 91 -1.45 -0.01 -12.16
N ALA A 92 -2.47 0.87 -12.08
CA ALA A 92 -2.52 1.95 -11.12
C ALA A 92 -2.45 1.47 -9.66
N TRP A 93 -3.09 0.33 -9.35
CA TRP A 93 -3.06 -0.26 -8.01
C TRP A 93 -1.64 -0.66 -7.57
N LYS A 94 -0.88 -1.32 -8.44
CA LYS A 94 0.53 -1.65 -8.14
C LYS A 94 1.40 -0.40 -7.99
N GLY A 95 1.15 0.59 -8.85
CA GLY A 95 1.82 1.90 -8.75
C GLY A 95 1.57 2.54 -7.39
N LYS A 96 0.33 2.51 -6.93
CA LYS A 96 -0.06 3.06 -5.62
C LYS A 96 0.61 2.33 -4.46
N LEU A 97 0.62 1.00 -4.45
CA LEU A 97 1.29 0.22 -3.41
C LEU A 97 2.79 0.52 -3.30
N LEU A 98 3.47 0.63 -4.45
CA LEU A 98 4.90 0.97 -4.49
C LEU A 98 5.15 2.39 -4.00
N GLU A 99 4.30 3.35 -4.38
CA GLU A 99 4.39 4.73 -3.91
C GLU A 99 4.15 4.84 -2.40
N ASP A 100 3.16 4.14 -1.86
CA ASP A 100 2.87 4.14 -0.43
C ASP A 100 4.03 3.54 0.36
N LEU A 101 4.58 2.40 -0.07
CA LEU A 101 5.78 1.80 0.54
C LEU A 101 6.96 2.78 0.51
N TYR A 102 7.21 3.44 -0.63
CA TYR A 102 8.27 4.44 -0.77
C TYR A 102 8.08 5.58 0.23
N ARG A 103 6.88 6.18 0.27
CA ARG A 103 6.57 7.32 1.14
C ARG A 103 6.68 6.98 2.63
N TYR A 104 6.17 5.81 3.03
CA TYR A 104 6.26 5.37 4.43
C TYR A 104 7.71 5.12 4.85
N THR A 105 8.48 4.43 4.02
CA THR A 105 9.89 4.16 4.28
C THR A 105 10.71 5.45 4.32
N LEU A 106 10.45 6.38 3.41
CA LEU A 106 11.14 7.68 3.36
C LEU A 106 10.95 8.47 4.68
N ARG A 107 9.74 8.45 5.23
CA ARG A 107 9.46 9.10 6.53
C ARG A 107 10.27 8.49 7.66
N VAL A 108 10.40 7.17 7.69
CA VAL A 108 11.20 6.47 8.71
C VAL A 108 12.68 6.81 8.57
N LEU A 109 13.22 6.82 7.33
CA LEU A 109 14.62 7.18 7.06
C LEU A 109 14.94 8.63 7.37
N GLY A 110 13.98 9.54 7.23
CA GLY A 110 14.13 10.95 7.60
C GLY A 110 13.99 11.26 9.10
N GLY A 111 13.89 10.21 9.94
CA GLY A 111 13.68 10.37 11.39
C GLY A 111 12.28 10.85 11.78
N ARG A 112 11.39 10.94 10.80
CA ARG A 112 9.96 11.23 10.99
C ARG A 112 9.18 9.93 10.87
N ALA A 113 9.33 9.04 11.85
CA ALA A 113 8.40 7.91 11.98
C ALA A 113 6.97 8.49 11.96
N PRO A 114 6.09 7.99 11.09
CA PRO A 114 4.71 8.44 11.16
C PRO A 114 4.19 8.07 12.56
N ASP A 115 3.75 9.07 13.32
CA ASP A 115 2.89 8.80 14.45
C ASP A 115 1.59 8.22 13.88
N PRO A 116 1.28 6.93 14.11
CA PRO A 116 0.07 6.32 13.59
C PRO A 116 -1.18 7.11 14.01
N GLY A 117 -1.17 7.68 15.22
CA GLY A 117 -2.23 8.55 15.71
C GLY A 117 -2.40 9.81 14.86
N ALA A 118 -1.30 10.50 14.56
CA ALA A 118 -1.34 11.70 13.72
C ALA A 118 -1.81 11.41 12.28
N VAL A 119 -1.42 10.27 11.71
CA VAL A 119 -1.87 9.84 10.38
C VAL A 119 -3.37 9.59 10.37
N ILE A 120 -3.88 8.86 11.36
CA ILE A 120 -5.30 8.54 11.50
C ILE A 120 -6.12 9.81 11.69
N GLU A 121 -5.71 10.69 12.60
CA GLU A 121 -6.42 11.95 12.85
C GLU A 121 -6.36 12.88 11.63
N GLY A 122 -5.27 12.86 10.85
CA GLY A 122 -5.19 13.54 9.56
C GLY A 122 -6.22 13.03 8.57
N ARG A 123 -6.30 11.70 8.36
CA ARG A 123 -7.27 11.06 7.45
C ARG A 123 -8.71 11.28 7.89
N LYS A 124 -8.99 11.16 9.19
CA LYS A 124 -10.32 11.44 9.75
C LYS A 124 -10.75 12.88 9.50
N ARG A 125 -9.86 13.85 9.71
CA ARG A 125 -10.15 15.27 9.48
C ARG A 125 -10.44 15.54 8.00
N GLU A 126 -9.64 15.00 7.10
CA GLU A 126 -9.81 15.15 5.66
C GLU A 126 -11.12 14.48 5.20
N ALA A 127 -11.41 13.27 5.69
CA ALA A 127 -12.68 12.59 5.41
C ALA A 127 -13.89 13.40 5.90
N LEU A 128 -13.80 14.05 7.08
CA LEU A 128 -14.87 14.92 7.57
C LEU A 128 -15.08 16.17 6.69
N GLN A 129 -14.02 16.74 6.15
CA GLN A 129 -14.13 17.85 5.18
C GLN A 129 -14.88 17.41 3.92
N MET A 130 -14.58 16.21 3.40
CA MET A 130 -15.30 15.64 2.26
C MET A 130 -16.76 15.36 2.59
N LEU A 131 -17.05 14.82 3.78
CA LEU A 131 -18.41 14.54 4.23
C LEU A 131 -19.26 15.80 4.41
N ALA A 132 -18.66 16.92 4.80
CA ALA A 132 -19.36 18.20 4.94
C ALA A 132 -20.00 18.67 3.61
N LEU A 133 -19.41 18.29 2.46
CA LEU A 133 -19.97 18.60 1.15
C LEU A 133 -21.22 17.76 0.79
N HIS A 134 -21.55 16.75 1.57
CA HIS A 134 -22.61 15.78 1.27
C HIS A 134 -23.85 15.89 2.18
N ALA A 135 -24.00 16.98 2.93
CA ALA A 135 -25.16 17.24 3.79
C ALA A 135 -25.55 16.08 4.74
N LEU A 136 -24.58 15.39 5.31
CA LEU A 136 -24.82 14.40 6.36
C LEU A 136 -25.18 15.13 7.68
N PRO A 137 -26.06 14.54 8.50
CA PRO A 137 -26.34 15.09 9.82
C PRO A 137 -25.06 15.27 10.66
N HIS A 138 -25.05 16.28 11.50
CA HIS A 138 -23.91 16.53 12.40
C HIS A 138 -23.60 15.27 13.23
N ASN A 139 -22.33 14.88 13.28
CA ASN A 139 -21.86 13.67 14.00
C ASN A 139 -22.41 12.32 13.49
N ALA A 140 -23.06 12.27 12.34
CA ALA A 140 -23.58 11.01 11.79
C ALA A 140 -22.51 9.92 11.58
N HIS A 141 -21.25 10.33 11.41
CA HIS A 141 -20.10 9.42 11.29
C HIS A 141 -19.75 8.72 12.61
N LYS A 142 -20.03 9.38 13.76
CA LYS A 142 -19.47 8.97 15.06
C LYS A 142 -19.84 7.55 15.47
N ALA A 143 -21.12 7.21 15.39
CA ALA A 143 -21.57 5.86 15.73
C ALA A 143 -20.90 4.75 14.92
N LEU A 144 -20.62 5.00 13.63
CA LEU A 144 -19.89 4.07 12.78
C LEU A 144 -18.39 4.05 13.14
N TRP A 145 -17.77 5.20 13.29
CA TRP A 145 -16.33 5.27 13.53
C TRP A 145 -15.92 4.72 14.90
N ASP A 146 -16.80 4.79 15.90
CA ASP A 146 -16.57 4.21 17.22
C ASP A 146 -16.56 2.66 17.19
N THR A 147 -17.07 2.04 16.12
CA THR A 147 -17.04 0.57 15.90
C THR A 147 -15.86 0.11 15.06
N LEU A 148 -15.14 1.03 14.43
CA LEU A 148 -14.02 0.73 13.53
C LEU A 148 -12.69 0.80 14.28
N ASP A 149 -11.82 -0.16 14.00
CA ASP A 149 -10.51 -0.24 14.63
C ASP A 149 -9.46 0.67 13.95
N VAL A 150 -8.32 0.77 14.59
CA VAL A 150 -7.17 1.55 14.10
C VAL A 150 -6.71 1.07 12.71
N SER A 151 -6.75 -0.25 12.47
CA SER A 151 -6.29 -0.84 11.21
C SER A 151 -7.13 -0.39 10.02
N TYR A 152 -8.44 -0.19 10.23
CA TYR A 152 -9.32 0.35 9.19
C TYR A 152 -8.85 1.73 8.71
N PHE A 153 -8.59 2.66 9.64
CA PHE A 153 -8.14 4.02 9.30
C PHE A 153 -6.72 4.06 8.75
N MET A 154 -5.89 3.06 9.06
CA MET A 154 -4.56 2.92 8.48
C MET A 154 -4.59 2.36 7.06
N ARG A 155 -5.55 1.51 6.71
CA ARG A 155 -5.68 0.89 5.38
C ARG A 155 -6.36 1.78 4.35
N HIS A 156 -7.31 2.63 4.79
CA HIS A 156 -8.13 3.42 3.89
C HIS A 156 -7.67 4.88 3.79
N GLN A 157 -7.76 5.46 2.59
CA GLN A 157 -7.52 6.87 2.37
C GLN A 157 -8.77 7.70 2.77
N ALA A 158 -8.60 9.01 2.90
CA ALA A 158 -9.66 9.89 3.38
C ALA A 158 -10.93 9.87 2.50
N ASP A 159 -10.78 9.75 1.18
CA ASP A 159 -11.88 9.65 0.21
C ASP A 159 -12.65 8.33 0.34
N GLU A 160 -11.95 7.22 0.62
CA GLU A 160 -12.56 5.92 0.88
C GLU A 160 -13.32 5.94 2.20
N ILE A 161 -12.71 6.47 3.27
CA ILE A 161 -13.36 6.64 4.58
C ILE A 161 -14.63 7.49 4.44
N ALA A 162 -14.56 8.59 3.70
CA ALA A 162 -15.71 9.44 3.46
C ALA A 162 -16.81 8.72 2.67
N TRP A 163 -16.44 7.98 1.62
CA TRP A 163 -17.38 7.21 0.82
C TRP A 163 -18.05 6.11 1.65
N HIS A 164 -17.28 5.29 2.37
CA HIS A 164 -17.78 4.23 3.25
C HIS A 164 -18.72 4.82 4.29
N THR A 165 -18.32 5.89 4.96
CA THR A 165 -19.13 6.56 5.98
C THR A 165 -20.45 7.05 5.41
N ARG A 166 -20.44 7.71 4.25
CA ARG A 166 -21.65 8.22 3.58
C ARG A 166 -22.62 7.10 3.24
N VAL A 167 -22.10 6.00 2.70
CA VAL A 167 -22.92 4.84 2.30
C VAL A 167 -23.49 4.17 3.54
N LEU A 168 -22.64 3.80 4.49
CA LEU A 168 -23.03 3.00 5.65
C LEU A 168 -23.97 3.78 6.58
N THR A 169 -23.71 5.05 6.86
CA THR A 169 -24.60 5.86 7.69
C THR A 169 -26.03 5.92 7.13
N ARG A 170 -26.18 6.04 5.81
CA ARG A 170 -27.50 6.06 5.16
C ARG A 170 -28.21 4.71 5.18
N GLU A 171 -27.47 3.64 4.97
CA GLU A 171 -28.02 2.29 4.89
C GLU A 171 -28.29 1.70 6.28
N LEU A 172 -27.41 1.95 7.25
CA LEU A 172 -27.59 1.50 8.62
C LEU A 172 -28.77 2.19 9.30
N ALA A 173 -29.02 3.46 9.03
CA ALA A 173 -30.23 4.15 9.50
C ALA A 173 -31.54 3.51 8.99
N LYS A 174 -31.50 2.82 7.85
CA LYS A 174 -32.64 2.05 7.31
C LYS A 174 -32.69 0.62 7.84
N ALA A 175 -31.58 0.12 8.38
CA ALA A 175 -31.34 -1.28 8.71
C ALA A 175 -31.71 -1.67 10.15
N GLU A 176 -32.31 -0.77 10.95
CA GLU A 176 -32.74 -1.06 12.34
C GLU A 176 -33.61 -2.32 12.52
N ARG A 177 -33.98 -2.98 11.39
CA ARG A 177 -34.87 -4.14 11.37
C ARG A 177 -34.23 -5.46 10.92
N ASP A 178 -32.98 -5.48 10.44
CA ASP A 178 -32.39 -6.73 9.95
C ASP A 178 -30.86 -6.79 10.25
N PRO A 179 -30.47 -7.50 11.33
CA PRO A 179 -29.08 -7.69 11.73
C PRO A 179 -28.23 -8.50 10.71
N GLN A 180 -28.89 -9.26 9.83
CA GLN A 180 -28.22 -10.11 8.80
C GLN A 180 -28.02 -9.37 7.46
N ARG A 181 -28.35 -8.10 7.39
CA ARG A 181 -28.29 -7.35 6.13
C ARG A 181 -26.88 -7.19 5.62
N CYS A 182 -26.66 -7.63 4.39
CA CYS A 182 -25.46 -7.33 3.62
C CYS A 182 -25.67 -6.05 2.81
N ILE A 183 -24.71 -5.11 2.90
CA ILE A 183 -24.68 -3.87 2.12
C ILE A 183 -23.54 -3.99 1.11
N VAL A 184 -23.87 -3.97 -0.18
CA VAL A 184 -22.87 -3.97 -1.26
C VAL A 184 -23.06 -2.70 -2.08
N ARG A 185 -21.97 -1.97 -2.30
CA ARG A 185 -21.93 -0.78 -3.15
C ARG A 185 -20.66 -0.77 -3.98
N ALA A 186 -20.76 -0.27 -5.18
CA ALA A 186 -19.62 -0.10 -6.08
C ALA A 186 -19.53 1.34 -6.56
N ARG A 187 -18.32 1.80 -6.82
CA ARG A 187 -18.04 3.07 -7.52
C ARG A 187 -16.86 2.88 -8.47
N LEU A 188 -16.73 3.75 -9.46
CA LEU A 188 -15.49 3.85 -10.22
C LEU A 188 -14.37 4.30 -9.29
N SER A 189 -13.18 3.74 -9.48
CA SER A 189 -12.00 4.19 -8.75
C SER A 189 -11.75 5.67 -9.02
N PRO A 190 -11.54 6.52 -8.01
CA PRO A 190 -11.15 7.91 -8.22
C PRO A 190 -9.86 8.08 -9.03
N GLU A 191 -9.01 7.07 -9.03
CA GLU A 191 -7.75 7.02 -9.78
C GLU A 191 -7.93 6.64 -11.27
N GLY A 192 -9.17 6.45 -11.73
CA GLY A 192 -9.52 6.31 -13.15
C GLY A 192 -9.52 4.88 -13.69
N GLU A 193 -9.02 3.90 -12.96
CA GLU A 193 -9.00 2.49 -13.40
C GLU A 193 -9.69 1.56 -12.40
N GLY A 194 -10.66 0.77 -12.89
CA GLY A 194 -11.32 -0.27 -12.11
C GLY A 194 -12.49 0.19 -11.26
N LEU A 195 -13.03 -0.78 -10.49
CA LEU A 195 -14.14 -0.59 -9.56
C LEU A 195 -13.63 -0.75 -8.12
N GLN A 196 -14.09 0.13 -7.26
CA GLN A 196 -14.01 -0.08 -5.81
C GLN A 196 -15.35 -0.66 -5.34
N VAL A 197 -15.31 -1.79 -4.63
CA VAL A 197 -16.49 -2.47 -4.10
C VAL A 197 -16.43 -2.45 -2.58
N LEU A 198 -17.46 -1.89 -1.96
CA LEU A 198 -17.68 -1.94 -0.52
C LEU A 198 -18.64 -3.08 -0.21
N VAL A 199 -18.21 -4.00 0.64
CA VAL A 199 -19.06 -5.03 1.23
C VAL A 199 -19.06 -4.84 2.74
N TYR A 200 -20.25 -4.65 3.32
CA TYR A 200 -20.47 -4.61 4.76
C TYR A 200 -21.48 -5.71 5.11
N ALA A 201 -21.04 -6.70 5.85
CA ALA A 201 -21.83 -7.89 6.19
C ALA A 201 -21.39 -8.43 7.55
N PRO A 202 -22.23 -9.23 8.23
CA PRO A 202 -21.78 -10.03 9.36
C PRO A 202 -20.60 -10.92 8.97
N ASP A 203 -19.66 -11.10 9.89
CA ASP A 203 -18.51 -11.96 9.65
C ASP A 203 -18.96 -13.42 9.49
N GLN A 204 -18.44 -14.10 8.48
CA GLN A 204 -18.73 -15.49 8.14
C GLN A 204 -17.46 -16.19 7.69
N ASN A 205 -17.37 -17.48 7.99
CA ASN A 205 -16.27 -18.31 7.52
C ASN A 205 -16.12 -18.20 5.99
N ASP A 206 -14.90 -17.99 5.54
CA ASP A 206 -14.51 -17.90 4.14
C ASP A 206 -15.20 -16.79 3.32
N LEU A 207 -15.83 -15.80 3.99
CA LEU A 207 -16.54 -14.70 3.31
C LEU A 207 -15.64 -13.99 2.29
N PHE A 208 -14.43 -13.63 2.71
CA PHE A 208 -13.46 -12.94 1.82
C PHE A 208 -13.06 -13.81 0.62
N ALA A 209 -12.76 -15.09 0.86
CA ALA A 209 -12.42 -16.04 -0.21
C ALA A 209 -13.57 -16.21 -1.22
N ARG A 210 -14.81 -16.27 -0.73
CA ARG A 210 -16.01 -16.35 -1.59
C ARG A 210 -16.24 -15.09 -2.40
N ILE A 211 -15.98 -13.91 -1.83
CA ILE A 211 -16.06 -12.63 -2.55
C ILE A 211 -14.99 -12.60 -3.65
N CYS A 212 -13.74 -12.96 -3.34
CA CYS A 212 -12.68 -13.02 -4.33
C CYS A 212 -13.02 -13.99 -5.47
N GLY A 213 -13.48 -15.20 -5.16
CA GLY A 213 -13.86 -16.18 -6.18
C GLY A 213 -15.07 -15.80 -7.04
N TYR A 214 -15.82 -14.75 -6.68
CA TYR A 214 -16.88 -14.19 -7.51
C TYR A 214 -16.33 -13.24 -8.58
N PHE A 215 -15.18 -12.61 -8.32
CA PHE A 215 -14.55 -11.64 -9.23
C PHE A 215 -13.42 -12.25 -10.08
N ASP A 216 -13.02 -13.50 -9.84
CA ASP A 216 -12.10 -14.27 -10.69
C ASP A 216 -12.84 -14.88 -11.89
#